data_025d5eec0279bae908e240a06db8ddbf
#
_entry.id   025d5eec0279bae908e240a06db8ddbf
#
_cell.length_a   1.000
_cell.length_b   1.000
_cell.length_c   1.000
_cell.angle_alpha   90.00
_cell.angle_beta   90.00
_cell.angle_gamma   90.00
#
_symmetry.space_group_name_H-M   'P 1'
#
loop_
_entity.id
_entity.type
_entity.pdbx_description
1 polymer ?
#
loop_
_entity_poly.entity_id
_entity_poly.type
_entity_poly.pdbx_seq_one_letter_code
_entity_poly.pdbx_strand_id
1 'polypeptide(L)'
;SYNPPCPMVSKTRDRLIEVARQLFARKGVENTTMLDIAAASDRGRRTLYTYFRNKREIHQAVLEREGEQAVARERAVQQSDLSAREKLRSILFARFETLRCEAAQRSADPRPLMSLLEGKRVGKIRRLAAIKEVEILRDVVAQGVASGEFRADVAARVVPLVVLMMLGVDATASDRLLEVVGMSRDDTFSSAVDFILDAISVGNPVAGSPV
;
A
#
# COMPACT_ATOMS: atom_id res chain seq x y z
N SER A 1 18.49 30.35 -2.00
CA SER A 1 17.17 30.96 -1.83
C SER A 1 16.13 29.95 -2.27
N TYR A 2 15.43 29.34 -1.32
CA TYR A 2 14.28 28.46 -1.56
C TYR A 2 13.09 29.34 -1.93
N ASN A 3 12.67 29.27 -3.18
CA ASN A 3 11.47 29.94 -3.65
C ASN A 3 10.35 28.89 -3.66
N PRO A 4 9.36 28.95 -2.75
CA PRO A 4 8.27 27.98 -2.74
C PRO A 4 7.47 28.11 -4.04
N PRO A 5 7.03 26.99 -4.66
CA PRO A 5 6.24 27.04 -5.89
C PRO A 5 4.95 27.83 -5.65
N CYS A 6 4.60 28.68 -6.61
CA CYS A 6 3.38 29.47 -6.59
C CYS A 6 2.15 28.57 -6.33
N PRO A 7 1.23 28.92 -5.41
CA PRO A 7 0.10 28.05 -5.01
C PRO A 7 -0.83 27.62 -6.17
N MET A 8 -0.87 28.39 -7.26
CA MET A 8 -1.60 28.01 -8.49
C MET A 8 -0.92 26.88 -9.26
N VAL A 9 0.42 26.83 -9.25
CA VAL A 9 1.23 25.78 -9.91
C VAL A 9 0.98 24.44 -9.22
N SER A 10 0.94 24.43 -7.89
CA SER A 10 0.62 23.25 -7.09
C SER A 10 -0.76 22.68 -7.43
N LYS A 11 -1.80 23.52 -7.43
CA LYS A 11 -3.20 23.09 -7.70
C LYS A 11 -3.37 22.46 -9.08
N THR A 12 -2.73 22.99 -10.11
CA THR A 12 -2.82 22.45 -11.48
C THR A 12 -2.09 21.11 -11.57
N ARG A 13 -0.88 21.01 -11.01
CA ARG A 13 -0.13 19.76 -10.97
C ARG A 13 -0.91 18.68 -10.23
N ASP A 14 -1.50 19.01 -9.09
CA ASP A 14 -2.30 18.11 -8.27
C ASP A 14 -3.55 17.61 -9.01
N ARG A 15 -4.22 18.48 -9.73
CA ARG A 15 -5.36 18.13 -10.58
C ARG A 15 -4.96 17.14 -11.68
N LEU A 16 -3.83 17.37 -12.35
CA LEU A 16 -3.32 16.47 -13.39
C LEU A 16 -2.98 15.09 -12.84
N ILE A 17 -2.36 15.01 -11.66
CA ILE A 17 -2.05 13.74 -10.99
C ILE A 17 -3.34 13.00 -10.63
N GLU A 18 -4.34 13.69 -10.08
CA GLU A 18 -5.60 13.07 -9.69
C GLU A 18 -6.37 12.52 -10.89
N VAL A 19 -6.44 13.28 -11.98
CA VAL A 19 -7.08 12.82 -13.22
C VAL A 19 -6.33 11.63 -13.81
N ALA A 20 -4.99 11.66 -13.83
CA ALA A 20 -4.18 10.54 -14.28
C ALA A 20 -4.41 9.29 -13.44
N ARG A 21 -4.46 9.43 -12.10
CA ARG A 21 -4.77 8.32 -11.17
C ARG A 21 -6.11 7.66 -11.51
N GLN A 22 -7.15 8.47 -11.72
CA GLN A 22 -8.49 7.96 -12.06
C GLN A 22 -8.51 7.24 -13.42
N LEU A 23 -7.81 7.76 -14.41
CA LEU A 23 -7.70 7.13 -15.72
C LEU A 23 -6.90 5.83 -15.65
N PHE A 24 -5.79 5.81 -14.92
CA PHE A 24 -4.98 4.60 -14.71
C PHE A 24 -5.77 3.51 -13.99
N ALA A 25 -6.57 3.87 -12.98
CA ALA A 25 -7.43 2.93 -12.28
C ALA A 25 -8.53 2.33 -13.19
N ARG A 26 -9.10 3.11 -14.13
CA ARG A 26 -10.18 2.65 -15.01
C ARG A 26 -9.71 1.91 -16.25
N LYS A 27 -8.65 2.37 -16.90
CA LYS A 27 -8.20 1.89 -18.21
C LYS A 27 -6.87 1.13 -18.15
N GLY A 28 -6.18 1.18 -17.01
CA GLY A 28 -4.79 0.75 -16.91
C GLY A 28 -3.82 1.83 -17.41
N VAL A 29 -2.57 1.76 -16.93
CA VAL A 29 -1.51 2.70 -17.31
C VAL A 29 -1.19 2.60 -18.79
N GLU A 30 -1.17 1.39 -19.33
CA GLU A 30 -0.81 1.14 -20.74
C GLU A 30 -1.83 1.73 -21.71
N ASN A 31 -3.12 1.60 -21.39
CA ASN A 31 -4.21 2.04 -22.26
C ASN A 31 -4.57 3.53 -22.07
N THR A 32 -3.86 4.25 -21.21
CA THR A 32 -4.03 5.69 -20.99
C THR A 32 -2.96 6.47 -21.71
N THR A 33 -3.37 7.49 -22.47
CA THR A 33 -2.46 8.38 -23.19
C THR A 33 -2.34 9.74 -22.51
N MET A 34 -1.28 10.50 -22.84
CA MET A 34 -1.14 11.90 -22.42
C MET A 34 -2.30 12.78 -22.93
N LEU A 35 -2.88 12.41 -24.08
CA LEU A 35 -4.06 13.08 -24.64
C LEU A 35 -5.31 12.84 -23.79
N ASP A 36 -5.54 11.62 -23.34
CA ASP A 36 -6.66 11.28 -22.45
C ASP A 36 -6.58 12.11 -21.16
N ILE A 37 -5.38 12.22 -20.60
CA ILE A 37 -5.16 12.99 -19.36
C ILE A 37 -5.41 14.49 -19.60
N ALA A 38 -4.92 15.04 -20.69
CA ALA A 38 -5.16 16.45 -21.03
C ALA A 38 -6.66 16.74 -21.21
N ALA A 39 -7.36 15.89 -21.98
CA ALA A 39 -8.79 16.03 -22.22
C ALA A 39 -9.61 15.92 -20.92
N ALA A 40 -9.34 14.90 -20.08
CA ALA A 40 -10.08 14.67 -18.85
C ALA A 40 -9.78 15.69 -17.74
N SER A 41 -8.61 16.35 -17.78
CA SER A 41 -8.25 17.39 -16.80
C SER A 41 -8.79 18.76 -17.11
N ASP A 42 -9.44 18.93 -18.26
CA ASP A 42 -9.87 20.23 -18.78
C ASP A 42 -8.70 21.23 -18.89
N ARG A 43 -7.53 20.71 -19.25
CA ARG A 43 -6.29 21.48 -19.45
C ARG A 43 -5.71 21.21 -20.82
N GLY A 44 -5.22 22.26 -21.45
CA GLY A 44 -4.58 22.14 -22.75
C GLY A 44 -3.34 21.21 -22.71
N ARG A 45 -3.06 20.51 -23.81
CA ARG A 45 -1.86 19.66 -23.96
C ARG A 45 -0.58 20.40 -23.53
N ARG A 46 -0.44 21.67 -23.92
CA ARG A 46 0.71 22.49 -23.55
C ARG A 46 0.89 22.58 -22.04
N THR A 47 -0.20 22.81 -21.30
CA THR A 47 -0.16 22.84 -19.83
C THR A 47 0.30 21.52 -19.24
N LEU A 48 -0.24 20.38 -19.72
CA LEU A 48 0.19 19.05 -19.24
C LEU A 48 1.69 18.85 -19.45
N TYR A 49 2.22 19.14 -20.65
CA TYR A 49 3.63 18.97 -20.97
C TYR A 49 4.56 19.96 -20.23
N THR A 50 4.03 21.04 -19.67
CA THR A 50 4.80 21.92 -18.76
C THR A 50 5.13 21.24 -17.45
N TYR A 51 4.25 20.35 -16.96
CA TYR A 51 4.43 19.63 -15.68
C TYR A 51 5.04 18.25 -15.83
N PHE A 52 4.74 17.53 -16.91
CA PHE A 52 5.13 16.15 -17.12
C PHE A 52 5.56 15.92 -18.57
N ARG A 53 6.79 15.54 -18.77
CA ARG A 53 7.37 15.31 -20.12
C ARG A 53 6.76 14.11 -20.83
N ASN A 54 6.33 13.10 -20.05
CA ASN A 54 5.80 11.85 -20.57
C ASN A 54 4.91 11.14 -19.55
N LYS A 55 4.22 10.08 -20.00
CA LYS A 55 3.34 9.24 -19.17
C LYS A 55 4.05 8.63 -17.96
N ARG A 56 5.33 8.26 -18.10
CA ARG A 56 6.13 7.71 -17.01
C ARG A 56 6.28 8.69 -15.85
N GLU A 57 6.53 9.97 -16.11
CA GLU A 57 6.67 10.99 -15.07
C GLU A 57 5.38 11.20 -14.28
N ILE A 58 4.24 11.27 -14.98
CA ILE A 58 2.97 11.43 -14.29
C ILE A 58 2.57 10.15 -13.53
N HIS A 59 2.87 8.97 -14.06
CA HIS A 59 2.65 7.70 -13.35
C HIS A 59 3.49 7.63 -12.07
N GLN A 60 4.76 8.03 -12.12
CA GLN A 60 5.60 8.12 -10.92
C GLN A 60 5.02 9.08 -9.88
N ALA A 61 4.53 10.26 -10.30
CA ALA A 61 3.89 11.21 -9.40
C ALA A 61 2.58 10.68 -8.79
N VAL A 62 1.83 9.86 -9.52
CA VAL A 62 0.65 9.15 -8.98
C VAL A 62 1.08 8.17 -7.89
N LEU A 63 2.07 7.32 -8.15
CA LEU A 63 2.57 6.34 -7.17
C LEU A 63 3.15 7.00 -5.91
N GLU A 64 3.90 8.09 -6.08
CA GLU A 64 4.41 8.89 -4.95
C GLU A 64 3.26 9.39 -4.07
N ARG A 65 2.23 9.97 -4.69
CA ARG A 65 1.06 10.48 -3.97
C ARG A 65 0.27 9.38 -3.27
N GLU A 66 0.04 8.26 -3.92
CA GLU A 66 -0.68 7.11 -3.35
C GLU A 66 0.07 6.56 -2.13
N GLY A 67 1.40 6.43 -2.23
CA GLY A 67 2.23 6.02 -1.10
C GLY A 67 2.22 7.01 0.06
N GLU A 68 2.31 8.31 -0.21
CA GLU A 68 2.21 9.35 0.81
C GLU A 68 0.85 9.35 1.51
N GLN A 69 -0.24 9.17 0.76
CA GLN A 69 -1.58 9.09 1.31
C GLN A 69 -1.80 7.82 2.15
N ALA A 70 -1.24 6.69 1.74
CA ALA A 70 -1.29 5.45 2.50
C ALA A 70 -0.59 5.63 3.86
N VAL A 71 0.65 6.10 3.85
CA VAL A 71 1.43 6.40 5.06
C VAL A 71 0.73 7.42 5.96
N ALA A 72 0.10 8.45 5.39
CA ALA A 72 -0.63 9.44 6.16
C ALA A 72 -1.87 8.84 6.87
N ARG A 73 -2.62 7.96 6.18
CA ARG A 73 -3.76 7.24 6.79
C ARG A 73 -3.31 6.31 7.91
N GLU A 74 -2.25 5.55 7.71
CA GLU A 74 -1.71 4.65 8.74
C GLU A 74 -1.19 5.42 9.96
N ARG A 75 -0.54 6.56 9.73
CA ARG A 75 -0.11 7.45 10.82
C ARG A 75 -1.27 8.03 11.60
N ALA A 76 -2.36 8.39 10.92
CA ALA A 76 -3.59 8.85 11.60
C ALA A 76 -4.19 7.73 12.49
N VAL A 77 -4.19 6.49 12.02
CA VAL A 77 -4.59 5.33 12.83
C VAL A 77 -3.63 5.14 14.02
N GLN A 78 -2.32 5.20 13.80
CA GLN A 78 -1.30 5.09 14.85
C GLN A 78 -1.52 6.13 15.97
N GLN A 79 -1.90 7.35 15.61
CA GLN A 79 -2.10 8.47 16.54
C GLN A 79 -3.51 8.54 17.15
N SER A 80 -4.44 7.68 16.73
CA SER A 80 -5.81 7.65 17.27
C SER A 80 -5.87 7.07 18.69
N ASP A 81 -7.02 7.20 19.32
CA ASP A 81 -7.30 6.65 20.68
C ASP A 81 -7.68 5.16 20.68
N LEU A 82 -7.58 4.49 19.53
CA LEU A 82 -7.82 3.04 19.43
C LEU A 82 -6.79 2.25 20.24
N SER A 83 -7.18 1.06 20.70
CA SER A 83 -6.25 0.09 21.27
C SER A 83 -5.15 -0.29 20.29
N ALA A 84 -4.00 -0.76 20.76
CA ALA A 84 -2.91 -1.20 19.88
C ALA A 84 -3.35 -2.36 18.98
N ARG A 85 -4.22 -3.25 19.50
CA ARG A 85 -4.83 -4.34 18.71
C ARG A 85 -5.67 -3.81 17.54
N GLU A 86 -6.54 -2.83 17.79
CA GLU A 86 -7.39 -2.24 16.75
C GLU A 86 -6.57 -1.46 15.71
N LYS A 87 -5.56 -0.72 16.17
CA LYS A 87 -4.62 -0.03 15.28
C LYS A 87 -3.92 -1.00 14.35
N LEU A 88 -3.33 -2.06 14.90
CA LEU A 88 -2.62 -3.06 14.12
C LEU A 88 -3.55 -3.75 13.12
N ARG A 89 -4.75 -4.14 13.58
CA ARG A 89 -5.78 -4.71 12.69
C ARG A 89 -6.11 -3.79 11.53
N SER A 90 -6.39 -2.52 11.81
CA SER A 90 -6.78 -1.53 10.79
C SER A 90 -5.68 -1.31 9.75
N ILE A 91 -4.41 -1.23 10.18
CA ILE A 91 -3.27 -1.05 9.28
C ILE A 91 -3.08 -2.28 8.39
N LEU A 92 -3.17 -3.50 8.96
CA LEU A 92 -3.02 -4.73 8.20
C LEU A 92 -4.12 -4.88 7.14
N PHE A 93 -5.39 -4.59 7.47
CA PHE A 93 -6.48 -4.64 6.51
C PHE A 93 -6.34 -3.57 5.42
N ALA A 94 -5.99 -2.33 5.76
CA ALA A 94 -5.76 -1.28 4.76
C ALA A 94 -4.63 -1.65 3.79
N ARG A 95 -3.58 -2.29 4.28
CA ARG A 95 -2.47 -2.78 3.45
C ARG A 95 -2.90 -3.92 2.55
N PHE A 96 -3.66 -4.87 3.06
CA PHE A 96 -4.21 -5.97 2.26
C PHE A 96 -5.07 -5.47 1.10
N GLU A 97 -5.97 -4.52 1.36
CA GLU A 97 -6.79 -3.91 0.31
C GLU A 97 -5.95 -3.24 -0.77
N THR A 98 -4.88 -2.55 -0.38
CA THR A 98 -3.93 -1.96 -1.32
C THR A 98 -3.28 -3.02 -2.21
N LEU A 99 -2.78 -4.11 -1.61
CA LEU A 99 -2.17 -5.22 -2.34
C LEU A 99 -3.18 -5.91 -3.27
N ARG A 100 -4.42 -6.08 -2.84
CA ARG A 100 -5.51 -6.64 -3.65
C ARG A 100 -5.80 -5.78 -4.88
N CYS A 101 -5.89 -4.47 -4.71
CA CYS A 101 -6.09 -3.53 -5.82
C CYS A 101 -4.92 -3.55 -6.81
N GLU A 102 -3.68 -3.55 -6.30
CA GLU A 102 -2.48 -3.64 -7.15
C GLU A 102 -2.42 -4.96 -7.93
N ALA A 103 -2.85 -6.05 -7.31
CA ALA A 103 -2.92 -7.36 -7.92
C ALA A 103 -3.95 -7.42 -9.06
N ALA A 104 -5.15 -6.88 -8.82
CA ALA A 104 -6.21 -6.80 -9.83
C ALA A 104 -5.75 -5.96 -11.05
N GLN A 105 -5.05 -4.87 -10.81
CA GLN A 105 -4.48 -4.04 -11.89
C GLN A 105 -3.42 -4.79 -12.71
N ARG A 106 -2.56 -5.59 -12.06
CA ARG A 106 -1.54 -6.42 -12.74
C ARG A 106 -2.16 -7.55 -13.54
N SER A 107 -3.21 -8.19 -13.02
CA SER A 107 -3.92 -9.28 -13.72
C SER A 107 -4.66 -8.80 -14.98
N ALA A 108 -5.01 -7.52 -15.04
CA ALA A 108 -5.61 -6.89 -16.22
C ALA A 108 -4.58 -6.59 -17.34
N ASP A 109 -3.28 -6.63 -17.03
CA ASP A 109 -2.21 -6.42 -18.02
C ASP A 109 -1.56 -7.76 -18.41
N PRO A 110 -1.74 -8.24 -19.67
CA PRO A 110 -1.20 -9.52 -20.13
C PRO A 110 0.33 -9.50 -20.33
N ARG A 111 1.02 -8.44 -19.98
CA ARG A 111 2.46 -8.26 -20.24
C ARG A 111 3.31 -8.21 -18.98
N PRO A 112 3.62 -9.37 -18.35
CA PRO A 112 4.43 -9.42 -17.12
C PRO A 112 5.85 -8.82 -17.30
N LEU A 113 6.32 -8.70 -18.54
CA LEU A 113 7.64 -8.12 -18.84
C LEU A 113 7.72 -6.62 -18.58
N MET A 114 6.58 -5.89 -18.63
CA MET A 114 6.56 -4.44 -18.40
C MET A 114 6.68 -4.10 -16.89
N SER A 115 6.25 -4.99 -16.00
CA SER A 115 6.46 -4.79 -14.57
C SER A 115 7.94 -4.92 -14.16
N LEU A 116 8.71 -5.76 -14.89
CA LEU A 116 10.16 -5.86 -14.74
C LEU A 116 10.90 -4.63 -15.29
N LEU A 117 10.28 -3.92 -16.27
CA LEU A 117 10.77 -2.68 -16.84
C LEU A 117 10.27 -1.43 -16.11
N GLU A 118 9.41 -1.58 -15.09
CA GLU A 118 9.13 -0.53 -14.11
C GLU A 118 10.47 -0.15 -13.45
N GLY A 119 11.11 0.84 -14.03
CA GLY A 119 12.51 1.16 -13.80
C GLY A 119 12.81 1.33 -12.31
N LYS A 120 14.08 1.21 -11.95
CA LYS A 120 14.68 1.39 -10.61
C LYS A 120 14.04 2.49 -9.76
N ARG A 121 13.41 3.49 -10.38
CA ARG A 121 12.78 4.64 -9.73
C ARG A 121 11.42 4.30 -9.10
N VAL A 122 10.55 3.53 -9.78
CA VAL A 122 9.28 3.06 -9.22
C VAL A 122 9.54 2.12 -8.03
N GLY A 123 10.47 1.19 -8.19
CA GLY A 123 10.91 0.34 -7.10
C GLY A 123 11.46 1.12 -5.89
N LYS A 124 12.15 2.26 -6.12
CA LYS A 124 12.61 3.14 -5.06
C LYS A 124 11.45 3.84 -4.34
N ILE A 125 10.45 4.34 -5.09
CA ILE A 125 9.26 5.00 -4.53
C ILE A 125 8.51 4.03 -3.61
N ARG A 126 8.19 2.83 -4.11
CA ARG A 126 7.51 1.78 -3.32
C ARG A 126 8.30 1.37 -2.08
N ARG A 127 9.62 1.24 -2.19
CA ARG A 127 10.50 0.90 -1.06
C ARG A 127 10.49 1.98 0.02
N LEU A 128 10.51 3.26 -0.35
CA LEU A 128 10.47 4.37 0.60
C LEU A 128 9.14 4.43 1.35
N ALA A 129 8.02 4.17 0.68
CA ALA A 129 6.72 4.06 1.32
C ALA A 129 6.70 2.86 2.29
N ALA A 130 7.15 1.69 1.85
CA ALA A 130 7.18 0.47 2.66
C ALA A 130 8.05 0.62 3.92
N ILE A 131 9.18 1.34 3.85
CA ILE A 131 10.02 1.61 5.04
C ILE A 131 9.22 2.40 6.09
N LYS A 132 8.50 3.45 5.67
CA LYS A 132 7.68 4.26 6.58
C LYS A 132 6.52 3.45 7.19
N GLU A 133 5.88 2.60 6.40
CA GLU A 133 4.84 1.68 6.87
C GLU A 133 5.37 0.71 7.93
N VAL A 134 6.56 0.13 7.71
CA VAL A 134 7.23 -0.75 8.67
C VAL A 134 7.56 -0.02 9.97
N GLU A 135 7.99 1.25 9.90
CA GLU A 135 8.23 2.08 11.08
C GLU A 135 6.93 2.29 11.88
N ILE A 136 5.82 2.61 11.22
CA ILE A 136 4.51 2.77 11.86
C ILE A 136 4.05 1.47 12.52
N LEU A 137 4.17 0.33 11.84
CA LEU A 137 3.83 -0.98 12.41
C LEU A 137 4.66 -1.29 13.66
N ARG A 138 5.96 -1.02 13.61
CA ARG A 138 6.85 -1.21 14.75
C ARG A 138 6.45 -0.36 15.95
N ASP A 139 6.09 0.90 15.70
CA ASP A 139 5.66 1.82 16.73
C ASP A 139 4.34 1.38 17.38
N VAL A 140 3.36 0.91 16.58
CA VAL A 140 2.08 0.38 17.09
C VAL A 140 2.31 -0.87 17.94
N VAL A 141 3.19 -1.77 17.49
CA VAL A 141 3.54 -2.97 18.27
C VAL A 141 4.22 -2.57 19.59
N ALA A 142 5.14 -1.59 19.56
CA ALA A 142 5.80 -1.08 20.77
C ALA A 142 4.80 -0.42 21.74
N GLN A 143 3.82 0.33 21.25
CA GLN A 143 2.72 0.89 22.04
C GLN A 143 1.93 -0.22 22.74
N GLY A 144 1.57 -1.29 22.02
CA GLY A 144 0.85 -2.43 22.57
C GLY A 144 1.62 -3.19 23.66
N VAL A 145 2.94 -3.29 23.51
CA VAL A 145 3.79 -3.85 24.59
C VAL A 145 3.83 -2.93 25.79
N ALA A 146 3.98 -1.62 25.58
CA ALA A 146 4.03 -0.64 26.67
C ALA A 146 2.69 -0.52 27.43
N SER A 147 1.56 -0.68 26.75
CA SER A 147 0.22 -0.70 27.37
C SER A 147 -0.15 -2.04 28.03
N GLY A 148 0.66 -3.08 27.84
CA GLY A 148 0.39 -4.42 28.33
C GLY A 148 -0.64 -5.22 27.49
N GLU A 149 -1.04 -4.72 26.33
CA GLU A 149 -1.91 -5.45 25.38
C GLU A 149 -1.17 -6.59 24.68
N PHE A 150 0.12 -6.38 24.37
CA PHE A 150 0.93 -7.32 23.62
C PHE A 150 2.07 -7.92 24.45
N ARG A 151 2.35 -9.17 24.17
CA ARG A 151 3.45 -9.93 24.80
C ARG A 151 4.80 -9.48 24.22
N ALA A 152 5.71 -9.05 25.10
CA ALA A 152 7.03 -8.56 24.69
C ALA A 152 7.89 -9.62 24.01
N ASP A 153 7.78 -10.90 24.42
CA ASP A 153 8.57 -12.02 23.91
C ASP A 153 8.26 -12.40 22.45
N VAL A 154 7.04 -12.13 21.99
CA VAL A 154 6.60 -12.42 20.61
C VAL A 154 6.49 -11.17 19.72
N ALA A 155 6.28 -10.01 20.30
CA ALA A 155 6.06 -8.75 19.59
C ALA A 155 7.20 -8.43 18.59
N ALA A 156 8.45 -8.72 18.94
CA ALA A 156 9.59 -8.49 18.05
C ALA A 156 9.56 -9.32 16.75
N ARG A 157 8.77 -10.39 16.71
CA ARG A 157 8.64 -11.29 15.55
C ARG A 157 7.50 -10.90 14.60
N VAL A 158 6.55 -10.10 15.07
CA VAL A 158 5.33 -9.75 14.32
C VAL A 158 5.66 -8.92 13.08
N VAL A 159 6.44 -7.86 13.23
CA VAL A 159 6.76 -6.97 12.10
C VAL A 159 7.50 -7.72 10.97
N PRO A 160 8.55 -8.53 11.23
CA PRO A 160 9.16 -9.35 10.19
C PRO A 160 8.19 -10.33 9.51
N LEU A 161 7.29 -10.96 10.26
CA LEU A 161 6.27 -11.87 9.70
C LEU A 161 5.28 -11.13 8.80
N VAL A 162 4.80 -9.99 9.22
CA VAL A 162 3.91 -9.13 8.42
C VAL A 162 4.61 -8.71 7.12
N VAL A 163 5.87 -8.28 7.20
CA VAL A 163 6.66 -7.91 6.01
C VAL A 163 6.80 -9.10 5.06
N LEU A 164 7.10 -10.29 5.56
CA LEU A 164 7.17 -11.52 4.76
C LEU A 164 5.82 -11.86 4.11
N MET A 165 4.72 -11.76 4.83
CA MET A 165 3.38 -11.96 4.28
C MET A 165 3.07 -10.97 3.18
N MET A 166 3.43 -9.69 3.36
CA MET A 166 3.24 -8.64 2.36
C MET A 166 4.07 -8.88 1.08
N LEU A 167 5.28 -9.39 1.22
CA LEU A 167 6.14 -9.70 0.08
C LEU A 167 5.73 -11.00 -0.64
N GLY A 168 5.17 -11.98 0.10
CA GLY A 168 4.79 -13.30 -0.42
C GLY A 168 3.43 -13.34 -1.13
N VAL A 169 2.63 -12.28 -1.07
CA VAL A 169 1.34 -12.20 -1.78
C VAL A 169 1.59 -11.85 -3.25
N ASP A 170 2.17 -12.78 -4.00
CA ASP A 170 2.09 -12.73 -5.46
C ASP A 170 0.70 -13.23 -5.87
N ALA A 171 -0.10 -12.27 -6.29
CA ALA A 171 -1.54 -12.37 -6.38
C ALA A 171 -2.07 -13.44 -7.34
N THR A 172 -1.32 -13.83 -8.35
CA THR A 172 -1.81 -14.72 -9.42
C THR A 172 -1.61 -16.20 -9.14
N ALA A 173 -0.60 -16.56 -8.35
CA ALA A 173 -0.35 -17.97 -7.97
C ALA A 173 -1.19 -18.38 -6.76
N SER A 174 -1.53 -17.44 -5.88
CA SER A 174 -2.17 -17.72 -4.59
C SER A 174 -3.62 -18.19 -4.72
N ASP A 175 -4.41 -17.64 -5.65
CA ASP A 175 -5.85 -17.98 -5.75
C ASP A 175 -6.08 -19.45 -6.07
N ARG A 176 -5.34 -20.01 -7.03
CA ARG A 176 -5.46 -21.43 -7.38
C ARG A 176 -5.04 -22.36 -6.24
N LEU A 177 -4.04 -21.95 -5.44
CA LEU A 177 -3.61 -22.73 -4.30
C LEU A 177 -4.62 -22.66 -3.15
N LEU A 178 -5.23 -21.52 -2.92
CA LEU A 178 -6.26 -21.33 -1.91
C LEU A 178 -7.55 -22.07 -2.26
N GLU A 179 -7.93 -22.13 -3.54
CA GLU A 179 -9.04 -22.94 -4.02
C GLU A 179 -8.87 -24.42 -3.70
N VAL A 180 -7.65 -24.94 -3.79
CA VAL A 180 -7.34 -26.35 -3.45
C VAL A 180 -7.60 -26.65 -1.98
N VAL A 181 -7.38 -25.68 -1.08
CA VAL A 181 -7.62 -25.82 0.35
C VAL A 181 -9.02 -25.33 0.78
N GLY A 182 -9.86 -24.92 -0.19
CA GLY A 182 -11.25 -24.51 0.05
C GLY A 182 -11.41 -23.17 0.76
N MET A 183 -10.41 -22.30 0.69
CA MET A 183 -10.44 -20.96 1.31
C MET A 183 -10.38 -19.85 0.27
N SER A 184 -11.16 -18.79 0.48
CA SER A 184 -11.00 -17.57 -0.28
C SER A 184 -9.75 -16.80 0.19
N ARG A 185 -9.26 -15.88 -0.65
CA ARG A 185 -8.16 -14.98 -0.27
C ARG A 185 -8.55 -14.10 0.92
N ASP A 186 -9.75 -13.55 0.91
CA ASP A 186 -10.25 -12.66 1.94
C ASP A 186 -10.39 -13.39 3.29
N ASP A 187 -10.90 -14.62 3.29
CA ASP A 187 -10.99 -15.46 4.49
C ASP A 187 -9.62 -15.85 5.01
N THR A 188 -8.70 -16.21 4.12
CA THR A 188 -7.32 -16.56 4.50
C THR A 188 -6.62 -15.38 5.13
N PHE A 189 -6.76 -14.18 4.55
CA PHE A 189 -6.12 -13.00 5.08
C PHE A 189 -6.73 -12.59 6.43
N SER A 190 -8.06 -12.58 6.54
CA SER A 190 -8.74 -12.30 7.81
C SER A 190 -8.29 -13.26 8.90
N SER A 191 -8.26 -14.56 8.61
CA SER A 191 -7.79 -15.58 9.54
C SER A 191 -6.33 -15.38 9.95
N ALA A 192 -5.45 -15.00 9.01
CA ALA A 192 -4.04 -14.74 9.29
C ALA A 192 -3.85 -13.51 10.19
N VAL A 193 -4.62 -12.44 9.96
CA VAL A 193 -4.60 -11.25 10.82
C VAL A 193 -5.08 -11.59 12.22
N ASP A 194 -6.19 -12.31 12.36
CA ASP A 194 -6.72 -12.73 13.65
C ASP A 194 -5.73 -13.63 14.39
N PHE A 195 -5.13 -14.60 13.70
CA PHE A 195 -4.08 -15.47 14.26
C PHE A 195 -2.89 -14.66 14.79
N ILE A 196 -2.38 -13.69 14.03
CA ILE A 196 -1.29 -12.83 14.48
C ILE A 196 -1.69 -12.04 15.73
N LEU A 197 -2.87 -11.41 15.71
CA LEU A 197 -3.36 -10.61 16.82
C LEU A 197 -3.57 -11.43 18.10
N ASP A 198 -4.07 -12.66 17.96
CA ASP A 198 -4.26 -13.57 19.08
C ASP A 198 -2.92 -14.07 19.62
N ALA A 199 -1.96 -14.38 18.76
CA ALA A 199 -0.63 -14.85 19.16
C ALA A 199 0.15 -13.81 19.98
N ILE A 200 -0.05 -12.51 19.71
CA ILE A 200 0.68 -11.44 20.42
C ILE A 200 -0.05 -10.87 21.62
N SER A 201 -1.36 -11.08 21.74
CA SER A 201 -2.17 -10.52 22.84
C SER A 201 -1.87 -11.19 24.19
N VAL A 202 -1.85 -10.39 25.26
CA VAL A 202 -1.74 -10.88 26.63
C VAL A 202 -3.07 -11.50 27.02
N GLY A 203 -3.06 -12.70 27.57
CA GLY A 203 -4.26 -13.39 28.05
C GLY A 203 -4.83 -14.44 27.08
N ASN A 204 -4.26 -14.61 25.92
CA ASN A 204 -4.57 -15.75 25.06
C ASN A 204 -3.40 -16.78 25.15
N PRO A 205 -3.48 -17.81 25.99
CA PRO A 205 -2.46 -18.84 25.99
C PRO A 205 -2.53 -19.50 24.61
N VAL A 206 -1.49 -19.30 23.81
CA VAL A 206 -1.24 -20.21 22.66
C VAL A 206 -1.28 -21.59 23.29
N ALA A 207 -2.31 -22.38 22.92
CA ALA A 207 -2.48 -23.72 23.41
C ALA A 207 -1.13 -24.42 23.23
N GLY A 208 -0.50 -24.72 24.38
CA GLY A 208 0.85 -25.23 24.40
C GLY A 208 0.91 -26.49 23.59
N SER A 209 1.79 -26.53 22.65
CA SER A 209 2.24 -27.79 22.05
C SER A 209 2.97 -28.57 23.12
N PRO A 210 2.54 -29.78 23.43
CA PRO A 210 3.49 -30.75 23.93
C PRO A 210 4.22 -31.33 22.71
N VAL A 211 5.53 -31.25 22.74
CA VAL A 211 6.56 -32.10 22.12
C VAL A 211 6.35 -32.52 20.67
#